data_40058e0dc1d0f9fd8cfb97535c4040f2
#
_entry.id   40058e0dc1d0f9fd8cfb97535c4040f2
#
_cell.length_a   1.000
_cell.length_b   1.000
_cell.length_c   1.000
_cell.angle_alpha   90.00
_cell.angle_beta   90.00
_cell.angle_gamma   90.00
#
_symmetry.space_group_name_H-M   'P 1'
#
loop_
_entity.id
_entity.type
_entity.pdbx_description
1 polymer ?
#
loop_
_entity_poly.entity_id
_entity_poly.type
_entity_poly.pdbx_seq_one_letter_code
_entity_poly.pdbx_strand_id
1 'polypeptide(L)'
;MKPFPPVVKWFGSKRPVAVELSRYILQAPRYFEPFVGGGALLPFSKSQCGFAGDIIPELIELWNIIKADPLFVADEYRKRWNLLQQNGQEVYYRIRDDFNRTKNCLDFLFITRTCVNGMIRYNSEGEFNNSFHLSRPGINPDTLENILVKWSAVIEKIEFLNVDYRECLSEVKRKDFIFLDPPYGGTKDRYTRAEFSLTDFYDELERLNSVGAYWMLTFDGSSGDRIYNFAPPSELYQHKFCVHTGSSAFSKVIDKKKSAISESVYLNFKPSNLFSSTFNEVFEDRTLVIG
;
A
#
# COMPACT_ATOMS: atom_id res chain seq x y z
N MET A 1 -8.86 17.17 1.09
CA MET A 1 -9.35 16.05 0.23
C MET A 1 -9.51 14.82 1.14
N LYS A 2 -10.47 13.94 0.91
CA LYS A 2 -10.60 12.69 1.68
C LYS A 2 -9.77 11.60 1.02
N PRO A 3 -9.18 10.64 1.79
CA PRO A 3 -8.46 9.52 1.18
C PRO A 3 -9.44 8.64 0.39
N PHE A 4 -8.99 8.12 -0.74
CA PHE A 4 -9.79 7.26 -1.61
C PHE A 4 -10.25 5.99 -0.87
N PRO A 5 -11.47 5.50 -1.10
CA PRO A 5 -11.90 4.25 -0.50
C PRO A 5 -11.11 3.06 -1.08
N PRO A 6 -10.64 2.11 -0.25
CA PRO A 6 -9.79 1.04 -0.74
C PRO A 6 -10.59 0.01 -1.53
N VAL A 7 -10.02 -0.53 -2.61
CA VAL A 7 -10.54 -1.72 -3.30
C VAL A 7 -10.23 -2.97 -2.49
N VAL A 8 -8.98 -3.16 -2.13
CA VAL A 8 -8.51 -4.26 -1.30
C VAL A 8 -8.19 -3.74 0.09
N LYS A 9 -8.50 -4.49 1.12
CA LYS A 9 -8.00 -4.20 2.46
C LYS A 9 -6.55 -4.66 2.54
N TRP A 10 -5.63 -3.72 2.47
CA TRP A 10 -4.20 -4.00 2.45
C TRP A 10 -3.56 -3.67 3.80
N PHE A 11 -2.80 -4.64 4.35
CA PHE A 11 -2.05 -4.41 5.57
C PHE A 11 -0.90 -3.43 5.30
N GLY A 12 -0.66 -2.49 6.21
CA GLY A 12 0.37 -1.46 6.00
C GLY A 12 -0.04 -0.35 5.03
N SER A 13 -1.28 -0.36 4.50
CA SER A 13 -1.73 0.67 3.56
C SER A 13 -1.54 2.09 4.11
N LYS A 14 -0.93 2.96 3.32
CA LYS A 14 -0.70 4.39 3.65
C LYS A 14 -1.96 5.25 3.53
N ARG A 15 -3.13 4.62 3.32
CA ARG A 15 -4.40 5.34 3.20
C ARG A 15 -4.69 6.33 4.35
N PRO A 16 -4.41 6.02 5.63
CA PRO A 16 -4.67 6.98 6.73
C PRO A 16 -3.88 8.28 6.60
N VAL A 17 -2.68 8.22 6.03
CA VAL A 17 -1.76 9.36 5.87
C VAL A 17 -1.62 9.82 4.42
N ALA A 18 -2.37 9.22 3.48
CA ALA A 18 -2.24 9.49 2.05
C ALA A 18 -2.42 10.98 1.70
N VAL A 19 -3.36 11.66 2.35
CA VAL A 19 -3.58 13.11 2.15
C VAL A 19 -2.39 13.94 2.64
N GLU A 20 -1.75 13.54 3.72
CA GLU A 20 -0.55 14.20 4.24
C GLU A 20 0.64 13.95 3.31
N LEU A 21 0.90 12.70 2.95
CA LEU A 21 1.97 12.33 2.02
C LEU A 21 1.80 12.95 0.63
N SER A 22 0.56 13.11 0.16
CA SER A 22 0.28 13.68 -1.16
C SER A 22 0.80 15.11 -1.35
N ARG A 23 1.05 15.83 -0.25
CA ARG A 23 1.63 17.19 -0.28
C ARG A 23 3.06 17.17 -0.78
N TYR A 24 3.77 16.05 -0.63
CA TYR A 24 5.16 15.87 -1.04
C TYR A 24 5.31 15.23 -2.43
N ILE A 25 4.22 14.80 -3.07
CA ILE A 25 4.24 14.29 -4.44
C ILE A 25 4.48 15.48 -5.39
N LEU A 26 5.60 15.43 -6.11
CA LEU A 26 5.97 16.45 -7.08
C LEU A 26 5.21 16.25 -8.40
N GLN A 27 5.04 17.34 -9.14
CA GLN A 27 4.70 17.27 -10.56
C GLN A 27 5.90 16.69 -11.30
N ALA A 28 5.72 15.56 -11.96
CA ALA A 28 6.78 14.81 -12.64
C ALA A 28 6.31 14.30 -14.00
N PRO A 29 7.24 14.02 -14.95
CA PRO A 29 6.89 13.41 -16.23
C PRO A 29 6.16 12.07 -16.04
N ARG A 30 6.70 11.21 -15.16
CA ARG A 30 6.16 9.88 -14.84
C ARG A 30 6.16 9.64 -13.33
N TYR A 31 5.21 8.80 -12.88
CA TYR A 31 5.05 8.36 -11.50
C TYR A 31 5.33 6.86 -11.39
N PHE A 32 6.05 6.44 -10.36
CA PHE A 32 6.35 5.04 -10.10
C PHE A 32 5.96 4.64 -8.67
N GLU A 33 5.32 3.49 -8.51
CA GLU A 33 4.95 2.90 -7.22
C GLU A 33 5.23 1.38 -7.25
N PRO A 34 6.52 0.95 -7.06
CA PRO A 34 6.94 -0.45 -7.26
C PRO A 34 6.53 -1.40 -6.13
N PHE A 35 5.87 -0.91 -5.09
CA PHE A 35 5.25 -1.68 -4.01
C PHE A 35 3.80 -1.24 -3.87
N VAL A 36 3.01 -1.41 -4.94
CA VAL A 36 1.71 -0.75 -5.05
C VAL A 36 0.69 -1.21 -4.01
N GLY A 37 0.68 -2.49 -3.63
CA GLY A 37 -0.28 -3.02 -2.67
C GLY A 37 -1.70 -2.52 -2.92
N GLY A 38 -2.25 -1.80 -1.93
CA GLY A 38 -3.58 -1.19 -2.01
C GLY A 38 -3.67 0.14 -2.80
N GLY A 39 -2.60 0.61 -3.42
CA GLY A 39 -2.56 1.79 -4.30
C GLY A 39 -2.92 3.10 -3.63
N ALA A 40 -2.59 3.27 -2.35
CA ALA A 40 -3.10 4.39 -1.55
C ALA A 40 -2.69 5.78 -2.06
N LEU A 41 -1.57 5.91 -2.78
CA LEU A 41 -1.08 7.18 -3.31
C LEU A 41 -1.35 7.37 -4.80
N LEU A 42 -1.74 6.35 -5.56
CA LEU A 42 -2.10 6.48 -6.98
C LEU A 42 -3.09 7.62 -7.27
N PRO A 43 -4.16 7.84 -6.44
CA PRO A 43 -5.11 8.93 -6.67
C PRO A 43 -4.53 10.34 -6.52
N PHE A 44 -3.32 10.44 -6.00
CA PHE A 44 -2.63 11.72 -5.78
C PHE A 44 -1.48 11.95 -6.75
N SER A 45 -1.22 11.02 -7.65
CA SER A 45 -0.24 11.21 -8.72
C SER A 45 -0.57 12.47 -9.52
N LYS A 46 0.45 13.29 -9.77
CA LYS A 46 0.37 14.53 -10.56
C LYS A 46 0.98 14.36 -11.96
N SER A 47 1.28 13.11 -12.34
CA SER A 47 1.94 12.78 -13.60
C SER A 47 0.91 12.38 -14.67
N GLN A 48 1.32 12.51 -15.93
CA GLN A 48 0.45 12.14 -17.06
C GLN A 48 0.38 10.63 -17.30
N CYS A 49 1.39 9.88 -16.84
CA CYS A 49 1.44 8.43 -16.88
C CYS A 49 2.16 7.92 -15.64
N GLY A 50 1.94 6.66 -15.31
CA GLY A 50 2.57 6.02 -14.16
C GLY A 50 2.73 4.52 -14.33
N PHE A 51 3.60 3.96 -13.50
CA PHE A 51 3.92 2.54 -13.43
C PHE A 51 3.73 2.09 -11.98
N ALA A 52 2.98 1.03 -11.78
CA ALA A 52 2.73 0.47 -10.46
C ALA A 52 3.10 -1.02 -10.48
N GLY A 53 4.00 -1.44 -9.59
CA GLY A 53 4.50 -2.80 -9.53
C GLY A 53 4.15 -3.50 -8.22
N ASP A 54 4.03 -4.80 -8.27
CA ASP A 54 4.00 -5.68 -7.10
C ASP A 54 4.39 -7.10 -7.54
N ILE A 55 4.99 -7.85 -6.62
CA ILE A 55 5.37 -9.25 -6.88
C ILE A 55 4.20 -10.24 -6.74
N ILE A 56 3.03 -9.79 -6.31
CA ILE A 56 1.83 -10.60 -6.11
C ILE A 56 1.01 -10.63 -7.40
N PRO A 57 1.00 -11.76 -8.14
CA PRO A 57 0.36 -11.83 -9.45
C PRO A 57 -1.14 -11.54 -9.40
N GLU A 58 -1.86 -12.14 -8.46
CA GLU A 58 -3.30 -11.97 -8.33
C GLU A 58 -3.73 -10.54 -7.95
N LEU A 59 -2.85 -9.78 -7.30
CA LEU A 59 -3.08 -8.36 -7.03
C LEU A 59 -2.95 -7.53 -8.30
N ILE A 60 -1.91 -7.75 -9.08
CA ILE A 60 -1.65 -7.02 -10.33
C ILE A 60 -2.70 -7.36 -11.39
N GLU A 61 -3.07 -8.65 -11.50
CA GLU A 61 -4.17 -9.07 -12.37
C GLU A 61 -5.48 -8.36 -11.97
N LEU A 62 -5.80 -8.29 -10.68
CA LEU A 62 -6.97 -7.58 -10.20
C LEU A 62 -6.95 -6.09 -10.59
N TRP A 63 -5.83 -5.39 -10.42
CA TRP A 63 -5.71 -3.99 -10.81
C TRP A 63 -5.91 -3.81 -12.33
N ASN A 64 -5.35 -4.70 -13.15
CA ASN A 64 -5.50 -4.66 -14.60
C ASN A 64 -6.96 -4.88 -15.02
N ILE A 65 -7.68 -5.83 -14.42
CA ILE A 65 -9.09 -6.07 -14.72
C ILE A 65 -9.97 -4.89 -14.24
N ILE A 66 -9.70 -4.32 -13.07
CA ILE A 66 -10.43 -3.12 -12.59
C ILE A 66 -10.24 -1.96 -13.56
N LYS A 67 -9.03 -1.78 -14.09
CA LYS A 67 -8.76 -0.75 -15.09
C LYS A 67 -9.54 -0.99 -16.39
N ALA A 68 -9.61 -2.22 -16.86
CA ALA A 68 -10.21 -2.60 -18.13
C ALA A 68 -11.75 -2.67 -18.05
N ASP A 69 -12.29 -3.32 -17.02
CA ASP A 69 -13.75 -3.55 -16.87
C ASP A 69 -14.14 -3.60 -15.38
N PRO A 70 -14.32 -2.44 -14.73
CA PRO A 70 -14.72 -2.37 -13.33
C PRO A 70 -16.11 -2.95 -13.05
N LEU A 71 -17.01 -2.95 -14.06
CA LEU A 71 -18.36 -3.47 -13.89
C LEU A 71 -18.37 -5.01 -13.88
N PHE A 72 -17.54 -5.63 -14.70
CA PHE A 72 -17.31 -7.08 -14.64
C PHE A 72 -16.82 -7.52 -13.26
N VAL A 73 -15.83 -6.81 -12.70
CA VAL A 73 -15.31 -7.11 -11.34
C VAL A 73 -16.41 -6.95 -10.28
N ALA A 74 -17.26 -5.91 -10.41
CA ALA A 74 -18.38 -5.66 -9.51
C ALA A 74 -19.41 -6.78 -9.57
N ASP A 75 -19.77 -7.23 -10.78
CA ASP A 75 -20.74 -8.30 -10.99
C ASP A 75 -20.21 -9.64 -10.43
N GLU A 76 -18.97 -9.95 -10.68
CA GLU A 76 -18.32 -11.16 -10.14
C GLU A 76 -18.24 -11.16 -8.60
N TYR A 77 -17.96 -10.01 -7.98
CA TYR A 77 -18.05 -9.86 -6.54
C TYR A 77 -19.49 -10.03 -6.04
N ARG A 78 -20.49 -9.45 -6.72
CA ARG A 78 -21.91 -9.54 -6.40
C ARG A 78 -22.42 -10.98 -6.42
N LYS A 79 -22.02 -11.76 -7.43
CA LYS A 79 -22.34 -13.21 -7.50
C LYS A 79 -21.86 -13.96 -6.25
N ARG A 80 -20.59 -13.77 -5.87
CA ARG A 80 -19.99 -14.40 -4.68
C ARG A 80 -20.65 -13.93 -3.39
N TRP A 81 -20.93 -12.64 -3.30
CA TRP A 81 -21.58 -12.03 -2.14
C TRP A 81 -23.01 -12.56 -1.96
N ASN A 82 -23.80 -12.66 -3.04
CA ASN A 82 -25.15 -13.22 -3.00
C ASN A 82 -25.14 -14.69 -2.56
N LEU A 83 -24.22 -15.49 -3.09
CA LEU A 83 -24.04 -16.87 -2.65
C LEU A 83 -23.71 -16.95 -1.15
N LEU A 84 -22.84 -16.06 -0.66
CA LEU A 84 -22.51 -15.99 0.77
C LEU A 84 -23.74 -15.65 1.62
N GLN A 85 -24.59 -14.71 1.19
CA GLN A 85 -25.81 -14.34 1.91
C GLN A 85 -26.83 -15.50 1.96
N GLN A 86 -26.91 -16.29 0.90
CA GLN A 86 -27.86 -17.41 0.78
C GLN A 86 -27.39 -18.65 1.55
N ASN A 87 -26.12 -18.97 1.51
CA ASN A 87 -25.58 -20.25 1.97
C ASN A 87 -24.60 -20.12 3.15
N GLY A 88 -24.38 -18.90 3.67
CA GLY A 88 -23.56 -18.68 4.85
C GLY A 88 -22.05 -18.88 4.65
N GLN A 89 -21.35 -19.04 5.76
CA GLN A 89 -19.88 -19.03 5.81
C GLN A 89 -19.18 -20.13 5.00
N GLU A 90 -19.86 -21.23 4.71
CA GLU A 90 -19.34 -22.34 3.89
C GLU A 90 -18.88 -21.86 2.51
N VAL A 91 -19.59 -20.86 1.94
CA VAL A 91 -19.23 -20.26 0.66
C VAL A 91 -17.87 -19.59 0.74
N TYR A 92 -17.57 -18.87 1.83
CA TYR A 92 -16.26 -18.25 2.02
C TYR A 92 -15.14 -19.28 2.01
N TYR A 93 -15.29 -20.38 2.76
CA TYR A 93 -14.25 -21.40 2.85
C TYR A 93 -14.04 -22.10 1.51
N ARG A 94 -15.11 -22.39 0.76
CA ARG A 94 -15.01 -22.95 -0.59
C ARG A 94 -14.26 -22.00 -1.55
N ILE A 95 -14.61 -20.70 -1.57
CA ILE A 95 -13.93 -19.72 -2.42
C ILE A 95 -12.47 -19.56 -2.01
N ARG A 96 -12.16 -19.61 -0.69
CA ARG A 96 -10.80 -19.58 -0.21
C ARG A 96 -9.99 -20.80 -0.68
N ASP A 97 -10.57 -21.97 -0.64
CA ASP A 97 -9.91 -23.21 -1.08
C ASP A 97 -9.74 -23.21 -2.62
N ASP A 98 -10.72 -22.68 -3.36
CA ASP A 98 -10.60 -22.45 -4.81
C ASP A 98 -9.49 -21.44 -5.11
N PHE A 99 -9.41 -20.34 -4.39
CA PHE A 99 -8.31 -19.37 -4.50
C PHE A 99 -6.95 -20.03 -4.22
N ASN A 100 -6.85 -20.84 -3.19
CA ASN A 100 -5.58 -21.51 -2.88
C ASN A 100 -5.10 -22.40 -4.03
N ARG A 101 -6.03 -23.00 -4.76
CA ARG A 101 -5.75 -23.87 -5.91
C ARG A 101 -5.46 -23.10 -7.20
N THR A 102 -6.23 -22.03 -7.49
CA THR A 102 -6.26 -21.36 -8.78
C THR A 102 -5.56 -20.02 -8.80
N LYS A 103 -5.40 -19.37 -7.64
CA LYS A 103 -4.92 -17.98 -7.47
C LYS A 103 -5.76 -16.95 -8.25
N ASN A 104 -7.05 -17.22 -8.47
CA ASN A 104 -7.94 -16.34 -9.19
C ASN A 104 -8.08 -14.98 -8.48
N CYS A 105 -7.86 -13.89 -9.21
CA CYS A 105 -7.84 -12.53 -8.66
C CYS A 105 -9.21 -12.03 -8.15
N LEU A 106 -10.32 -12.54 -8.69
CA LEU A 106 -11.67 -12.19 -8.25
C LEU A 106 -12.02 -12.90 -6.93
N ASP A 107 -11.52 -14.13 -6.74
CA ASP A 107 -11.59 -14.83 -5.46
C ASP A 107 -10.72 -14.13 -4.42
N PHE A 108 -9.51 -13.67 -4.81
CA PHE A 108 -8.64 -12.85 -3.96
C PHE A 108 -9.35 -11.58 -3.47
N LEU A 109 -10.00 -10.84 -4.36
CA LEU A 109 -10.82 -9.67 -3.99
C LEU A 109 -11.87 -10.05 -2.95
N PHE A 110 -12.61 -11.12 -3.19
CA PHE A 110 -13.71 -11.54 -2.33
C PHE A 110 -13.21 -11.95 -0.93
N ILE A 111 -12.21 -12.84 -0.85
CA ILE A 111 -11.71 -13.33 0.45
C ILE A 111 -11.03 -12.23 1.27
N THR A 112 -10.31 -11.31 0.63
CA THR A 112 -9.67 -10.18 1.34
C THR A 112 -10.69 -9.18 1.89
N ARG A 113 -11.88 -9.09 1.27
CA ARG A 113 -13.00 -8.24 1.73
C ARG A 113 -13.83 -8.89 2.83
N THR A 114 -13.85 -10.21 2.91
CA THR A 114 -14.75 -10.97 3.79
C THR A 114 -14.03 -11.67 4.95
N CYS A 115 -12.69 -11.75 4.93
CA CYS A 115 -11.91 -12.34 6.02
C CYS A 115 -11.80 -11.43 7.25
N VAL A 116 -11.38 -12.01 8.37
CA VAL A 116 -11.16 -11.30 9.64
C VAL A 116 -10.16 -10.16 9.44
N ASN A 117 -10.60 -8.94 9.75
CA ASN A 117 -9.84 -7.69 9.66
C ASN A 117 -9.27 -7.37 8.26
N GLY A 118 -9.66 -8.09 7.22
CA GLY A 118 -9.07 -7.95 5.89
C GLY A 118 -7.57 -8.30 5.86
N MET A 119 -7.14 -9.15 6.77
CA MET A 119 -5.72 -9.49 6.89
C MET A 119 -5.36 -10.59 5.90
N ILE A 120 -4.47 -10.29 4.98
CA ILE A 120 -3.87 -11.27 4.08
C ILE A 120 -2.84 -12.06 4.89
N ARG A 121 -3.06 -13.37 5.01
CA ARG A 121 -2.18 -14.26 5.76
C ARG A 121 -2.10 -15.61 5.06
N TYR A 122 -0.87 -16.08 4.88
CA TYR A 122 -0.57 -17.39 4.32
C TYR A 122 0.05 -18.30 5.39
N ASN A 123 -0.17 -19.60 5.26
CA ASN A 123 0.49 -20.63 6.07
C ASN A 123 1.89 -20.95 5.53
N SER A 124 2.59 -21.90 6.14
CA SER A 124 3.91 -22.37 5.71
C SER A 124 3.92 -23.00 4.31
N GLU A 125 2.78 -23.42 3.81
CA GLU A 125 2.61 -24.04 2.50
C GLU A 125 2.31 -23.00 1.41
N GLY A 126 2.09 -21.72 1.80
CA GLY A 126 1.74 -20.64 0.88
C GLY A 126 0.25 -20.57 0.56
N GLU A 127 -0.59 -21.16 1.41
CA GLU A 127 -2.04 -21.09 1.27
C GLU A 127 -2.63 -19.98 2.13
N PHE A 128 -3.57 -19.24 1.57
CA PHE A 128 -4.34 -18.23 2.31
C PHE A 128 -5.16 -18.93 3.40
N ASN A 129 -4.95 -18.55 4.67
CA ASN A 129 -5.50 -19.27 5.81
C ASN A 129 -6.27 -18.40 6.80
N ASN A 130 -6.66 -17.18 6.44
CA ASN A 130 -7.48 -16.36 7.31
C ASN A 130 -8.94 -16.84 7.33
N SER A 131 -9.63 -16.60 8.46
CA SER A 131 -10.99 -17.03 8.69
C SER A 131 -12.01 -16.00 8.18
N PHE A 132 -13.24 -16.45 7.97
CA PHE A 132 -14.38 -15.60 7.68
C PHE A 132 -14.72 -14.64 8.83
N HIS A 133 -15.09 -13.41 8.52
CA HIS A 133 -15.51 -12.43 9.51
C HIS A 133 -17.02 -12.48 9.76
N LEU A 134 -17.44 -13.13 10.83
CA LEU A 134 -18.85 -13.39 11.13
C LEU A 134 -19.74 -12.13 11.20
N SER A 135 -19.25 -11.03 11.77
CA SER A 135 -20.04 -9.81 11.96
C SER A 135 -19.87 -8.75 10.86
N ARG A 136 -18.94 -8.95 9.93
CA ARG A 136 -18.65 -8.03 8.81
C ARG A 136 -18.39 -8.81 7.53
N PRO A 137 -19.42 -9.41 6.93
CA PRO A 137 -19.27 -10.36 5.83
C PRO A 137 -18.98 -9.69 4.47
N GLY A 138 -18.15 -8.66 4.45
CA GLY A 138 -17.79 -7.96 3.23
C GLY A 138 -18.37 -6.56 3.13
N ILE A 139 -18.34 -5.99 1.94
CA ILE A 139 -18.92 -4.69 1.58
C ILE A 139 -20.15 -4.92 0.69
N ASN A 140 -21.15 -4.05 0.80
CA ASN A 140 -22.29 -4.09 -0.10
C ASN A 140 -21.83 -3.97 -1.56
N PRO A 141 -22.32 -4.83 -2.50
CA PRO A 141 -21.87 -4.84 -3.89
C PRO A 141 -22.04 -3.51 -4.63
N ASP A 142 -23.13 -2.78 -4.41
CA ASP A 142 -23.35 -1.46 -5.06
C ASP A 142 -22.34 -0.42 -4.56
N THR A 143 -21.95 -0.51 -3.28
CA THR A 143 -20.89 0.34 -2.72
C THR A 143 -19.54 0.00 -3.35
N LEU A 144 -19.24 -1.30 -3.54
CA LEU A 144 -17.99 -1.72 -4.17
C LEU A 144 -17.96 -1.31 -5.65
N GLU A 145 -19.05 -1.49 -6.38
CA GLU A 145 -19.19 -1.05 -7.78
C GLU A 145 -18.83 0.43 -7.94
N ASN A 146 -19.41 1.30 -7.11
CA ASN A 146 -19.08 2.72 -7.10
C ASN A 146 -17.60 3.01 -6.79
N ILE A 147 -16.97 2.20 -5.97
CA ILE A 147 -15.53 2.29 -5.68
C ILE A 147 -14.73 1.89 -6.91
N LEU A 148 -15.04 0.77 -7.53
CA LEU A 148 -14.32 0.22 -8.68
C LEU A 148 -14.38 1.16 -9.88
N VAL A 149 -15.54 1.72 -10.19
CA VAL A 149 -15.70 2.71 -11.28
C VAL A 149 -14.84 3.95 -11.02
N LYS A 150 -14.81 4.46 -9.79
CA LYS A 150 -13.94 5.60 -9.44
C LYS A 150 -12.46 5.25 -9.57
N TRP A 151 -12.07 4.05 -9.17
CA TRP A 151 -10.69 3.60 -9.29
C TRP A 151 -10.27 3.40 -10.75
N SER A 152 -11.13 2.79 -11.60
CA SER A 152 -10.84 2.62 -13.02
C SER A 152 -10.47 3.95 -13.69
N ALA A 153 -11.22 5.02 -13.41
CA ALA A 153 -10.92 6.36 -13.92
C ALA A 153 -9.58 6.92 -13.39
N VAL A 154 -9.26 6.68 -12.11
CA VAL A 154 -8.00 7.16 -11.50
C VAL A 154 -6.78 6.48 -12.08
N ILE A 155 -6.90 5.16 -12.33
CA ILE A 155 -5.77 4.33 -12.77
C ILE A 155 -5.69 4.16 -14.29
N GLU A 156 -6.50 4.88 -15.06
CA GLU A 156 -6.56 4.77 -16.52
C GLU A 156 -5.16 4.86 -17.17
N LYS A 157 -4.32 5.76 -16.67
CA LYS A 157 -2.97 6.03 -17.21
C LYS A 157 -1.85 5.35 -16.41
N ILE A 158 -2.20 4.40 -15.56
CA ILE A 158 -1.24 3.60 -14.80
C ILE A 158 -1.04 2.26 -15.50
N GLU A 159 0.21 1.89 -15.73
CA GLU A 159 0.59 0.54 -16.16
C GLU A 159 0.90 -0.31 -14.92
N PHE A 160 0.25 -1.47 -14.81
CA PHE A 160 0.47 -2.39 -13.69
C PHE A 160 1.36 -3.55 -14.12
N LEU A 161 2.43 -3.78 -13.37
CA LEU A 161 3.49 -4.73 -13.68
C LEU A 161 3.65 -5.76 -12.56
N ASN A 162 3.54 -7.04 -12.90
CA ASN A 162 3.87 -8.11 -11.95
C ASN A 162 5.36 -8.44 -12.04
N VAL A 163 6.17 -7.65 -11.36
CA VAL A 163 7.63 -7.70 -11.42
C VAL A 163 8.23 -7.33 -10.06
N ASP A 164 9.52 -7.66 -9.87
CA ASP A 164 10.32 -7.14 -8.76
C ASP A 164 10.48 -5.61 -8.87
N TYR A 165 10.64 -4.93 -7.72
CA TYR A 165 10.77 -3.47 -7.68
C TYR A 165 11.92 -2.94 -8.55
N ARG A 166 13.03 -3.68 -8.68
CA ARG A 166 14.20 -3.30 -9.51
C ARG A 166 13.85 -3.28 -10.98
N GLU A 167 13.06 -4.25 -11.43
CA GLU A 167 12.57 -4.29 -12.80
C GLU A 167 11.56 -3.18 -13.07
N CYS A 168 10.63 -2.93 -12.14
CA CYS A 168 9.70 -1.80 -12.21
C CYS A 168 10.43 -0.45 -12.32
N LEU A 169 11.57 -0.30 -11.66
CA LEU A 169 12.36 0.93 -11.63
C LEU A 169 13.43 1.01 -12.72
N SER A 170 13.65 -0.03 -13.52
CA SER A 170 14.74 -0.11 -14.52
C SER A 170 14.72 1.04 -15.52
N GLU A 171 13.53 1.49 -15.91
CA GLU A 171 13.33 2.55 -16.91
C GLU A 171 13.19 3.96 -16.32
N VAL A 172 13.43 4.13 -14.99
CA VAL A 172 13.34 5.43 -14.34
C VAL A 172 14.36 6.40 -14.93
N LYS A 173 13.90 7.63 -15.20
CA LYS A 173 14.70 8.74 -15.79
C LYS A 173 14.72 9.94 -14.86
N ARG A 174 15.58 10.88 -15.21
CA ARG A 174 15.71 12.14 -14.50
C ARG A 174 14.36 12.87 -14.36
N LYS A 175 14.07 13.35 -13.15
CA LYS A 175 12.84 14.05 -12.75
C LYS A 175 11.57 13.20 -12.67
N ASP A 176 11.63 11.88 -12.89
CA ASP A 176 10.53 11.00 -12.52
C ASP A 176 10.32 11.03 -11.01
N PHE A 177 9.12 10.77 -10.55
CA PHE A 177 8.79 10.69 -9.13
C PHE A 177 8.44 9.26 -8.73
N ILE A 178 9.08 8.77 -7.66
CA ILE A 178 8.90 7.42 -7.16
C ILE A 178 8.36 7.46 -5.73
N PHE A 179 7.28 6.75 -5.46
CA PHE A 179 6.85 6.43 -4.11
C PHE A 179 7.26 5.01 -3.74
N LEU A 180 7.97 4.87 -2.62
CA LEU A 180 8.52 3.62 -2.14
C LEU A 180 7.91 3.27 -0.78
N ASP A 181 7.26 2.11 -0.70
CA ASP A 181 6.70 1.56 0.53
C ASP A 181 7.05 0.06 0.64
N PRO A 182 8.37 -0.25 0.77
CA PRO A 182 8.83 -1.62 0.80
C PRO A 182 8.39 -2.35 2.07
N PRO A 183 8.40 -3.70 2.09
CA PRO A 183 8.20 -4.47 3.29
C PRO A 183 9.27 -4.12 4.32
N TYR A 184 8.88 -4.00 5.60
CA TYR A 184 9.83 -3.66 6.66
C TYR A 184 10.88 -4.75 6.82
N GLY A 185 12.15 -4.36 6.82
CA GLY A 185 13.28 -5.26 7.05
C GLY A 185 13.13 -6.05 8.35
N GLY A 186 13.50 -7.34 8.31
CA GLY A 186 13.40 -8.24 9.47
C GLY A 186 12.00 -8.76 9.81
N THR A 187 10.96 -8.31 9.14
CA THR A 187 9.68 -9.02 9.13
C THR A 187 9.75 -10.07 8.01
N LYS A 188 9.57 -11.36 8.37
CA LYS A 188 9.31 -12.36 7.33
C LYS A 188 8.18 -11.82 6.47
N ASP A 189 8.46 -11.68 5.17
CA ASP A 189 7.45 -11.20 4.25
C ASP A 189 6.21 -12.09 4.40
N ARG A 190 5.09 -11.48 4.76
CA ARG A 190 3.84 -12.21 4.99
C ARG A 190 3.16 -12.63 3.70
N TYR A 191 3.64 -12.07 2.59
CA TYR A 191 3.02 -12.23 1.28
C TYR A 191 3.84 -13.10 0.34
N THR A 192 5.18 -13.16 0.55
CA THR A 192 6.08 -13.93 -0.32
C THR A 192 7.18 -14.59 0.50
N ARG A 193 7.83 -15.62 -0.07
CA ARG A 193 9.02 -16.26 0.50
C ARG A 193 10.33 -15.54 0.10
N ALA A 194 10.24 -14.49 -0.73
CA ALA A 194 11.41 -13.73 -1.14
C ALA A 194 11.94 -12.88 0.03
N GLU A 195 13.22 -12.99 0.29
CA GLU A 195 13.90 -12.13 1.25
C GLU A 195 14.12 -10.76 0.60
N PHE A 196 13.63 -9.71 1.26
CA PHE A 196 13.90 -8.33 0.88
C PHE A 196 15.31 -7.96 1.36
N SER A 197 16.23 -7.73 0.43
CA SER A 197 17.60 -7.31 0.72
C SER A 197 17.68 -5.80 0.94
N LEU A 198 18.02 -5.38 2.14
CA LEU A 198 18.23 -3.95 2.46
C LEU A 198 19.41 -3.36 1.69
N THR A 199 20.48 -4.14 1.50
CA THR A 199 21.67 -3.69 0.75
C THR A 199 21.28 -3.38 -0.69
N ASP A 200 20.64 -4.33 -1.38
CA ASP A 200 20.18 -4.12 -2.77
C ASP A 200 19.21 -2.94 -2.89
N PHE A 201 18.38 -2.74 -1.86
CA PHE A 201 17.44 -1.63 -1.85
C PHE A 201 18.16 -0.28 -1.69
N TYR A 202 19.19 -0.20 -0.85
CA TYR A 202 19.98 1.04 -0.71
C TYR A 202 20.81 1.34 -1.94
N ASP A 203 21.37 0.31 -2.59
CA ASP A 203 22.06 0.46 -3.88
C ASP A 203 21.10 1.02 -4.96
N GLU A 204 19.83 0.57 -4.94
CA GLU A 204 18.81 1.10 -5.82
C GLU A 204 18.47 2.57 -5.53
N LEU A 205 18.38 2.98 -4.25
CA LEU A 205 18.20 4.40 -3.89
C LEU A 205 19.38 5.26 -4.37
N GLU A 206 20.61 4.76 -4.26
CA GLU A 206 21.80 5.44 -4.78
C GLU A 206 21.73 5.59 -6.31
N ARG A 207 21.34 4.53 -7.02
CA ARG A 207 21.11 4.56 -8.47
C ARG A 207 20.06 5.61 -8.84
N LEU A 208 18.93 5.65 -8.15
CA LEU A 208 17.87 6.65 -8.39
C LEU A 208 18.37 8.07 -8.16
N ASN A 209 19.22 8.30 -7.14
CA ASN A 209 19.87 9.58 -6.89
C ASN A 209 20.81 9.96 -8.04
N SER A 210 21.62 9.00 -8.53
CA SER A 210 22.55 9.24 -9.64
C SER A 210 21.86 9.60 -10.96
N VAL A 211 20.69 8.99 -11.21
CA VAL A 211 19.84 9.31 -12.38
C VAL A 211 19.18 10.68 -12.24
N GLY A 212 19.05 11.20 -11.02
CA GLY A 212 18.39 12.48 -10.71
C GLY A 212 16.86 12.36 -10.71
N ALA A 213 16.36 11.23 -10.33
CA ALA A 213 14.94 11.01 -10.04
C ALA A 213 14.59 11.49 -8.63
N TYR A 214 13.32 11.79 -8.38
CA TYR A 214 12.80 12.16 -7.06
C TYR A 214 12.12 10.98 -6.41
N TRP A 215 12.42 10.72 -5.14
CA TRP A 215 11.73 9.67 -4.43
C TRP A 215 11.27 10.09 -3.02
N MET A 216 10.16 9.49 -2.61
CA MET A 216 9.61 9.52 -1.26
C MET A 216 9.51 8.08 -0.76
N LEU A 217 10.14 7.81 0.38
CA LEU A 217 10.18 6.50 1.02
C LEU A 217 9.47 6.56 2.36
N THR A 218 8.50 5.66 2.58
CA THR A 218 7.95 5.35 3.90
C THR A 218 8.65 4.11 4.43
N PHE A 219 9.42 4.26 5.51
CA PHE A 219 10.24 3.17 6.01
C PHE A 219 10.55 3.36 7.48
N ASP A 220 10.83 2.26 8.18
CA ASP A 220 10.99 2.23 9.62
C ASP A 220 9.79 2.81 10.40
N GLY A 221 9.84 2.77 11.71
CA GLY A 221 8.80 3.33 12.54
C GLY A 221 8.80 2.75 13.94
N SER A 222 7.87 3.23 14.76
CA SER A 222 7.64 2.70 16.10
C SER A 222 6.20 2.21 16.26
N SER A 223 6.05 1.09 16.95
CA SER A 223 4.75 0.57 17.37
C SER A 223 4.80 0.24 18.85
N GLY A 224 4.33 1.14 19.70
CA GLY A 224 4.52 1.06 21.14
C GLY A 224 6.00 1.12 21.51
N ASP A 225 6.49 0.15 22.30
CA ASP A 225 7.87 0.07 22.75
C ASP A 225 8.84 -0.56 21.71
N ARG A 226 8.33 -0.97 20.55
CA ARG A 226 9.15 -1.54 19.47
C ARG A 226 9.57 -0.45 18.48
N ILE A 227 10.87 -0.26 18.37
CA ILE A 227 11.50 0.62 17.38
C ILE A 227 12.07 -0.27 16.27
N TYR A 228 11.64 -0.04 15.05
CA TYR A 228 12.20 -0.68 13.86
C TYR A 228 13.21 0.29 13.25
N ASN A 229 14.50 0.03 13.50
CA ASN A 229 15.58 0.96 13.15
C ASN A 229 16.27 0.52 11.86
N PHE A 230 15.62 0.73 10.72
CA PHE A 230 16.12 0.42 9.38
C PHE A 230 16.25 1.70 8.54
N ALA A 231 16.67 2.80 9.18
CA ALA A 231 16.83 4.07 8.48
C ALA A 231 17.83 3.92 7.31
N PRO A 232 17.51 4.47 6.12
CA PRO A 232 18.47 4.50 5.03
C PRO A 232 19.70 5.35 5.43
N PRO A 233 20.87 5.11 4.82
CA PRO A 233 22.07 5.93 5.01
C PRO A 233 21.75 7.42 4.81
N SER A 234 22.31 8.27 5.68
CA SER A 234 21.96 9.71 5.71
C SER A 234 22.32 10.47 4.43
N GLU A 235 23.29 9.97 3.69
CA GLU A 235 23.74 10.51 2.40
C GLU A 235 22.74 10.29 1.26
N LEU A 236 21.79 9.36 1.42
CA LEU A 236 20.82 9.05 0.37
C LEU A 236 19.62 10.01 0.35
N TYR A 237 19.31 10.69 1.46
CA TYR A 237 18.15 11.56 1.55
C TYR A 237 18.51 12.98 2.01
N GLN A 238 17.64 13.95 1.72
CA GLN A 238 17.83 15.36 2.08
C GLN A 238 16.87 15.85 3.17
N HIS A 239 15.77 15.12 3.39
CA HIS A 239 14.75 15.51 4.35
C HIS A 239 14.12 14.27 4.99
N LYS A 240 13.85 14.33 6.30
CA LYS A 240 13.17 13.31 7.07
C LYS A 240 12.10 13.95 7.94
N PHE A 241 10.93 13.31 8.02
CA PHE A 241 9.87 13.65 8.97
C PHE A 241 9.08 12.40 9.37
N CYS A 242 8.17 12.52 10.35
CA CYS A 242 7.34 11.41 10.78
C CYS A 242 5.87 11.71 10.50
N VAL A 243 5.12 10.66 10.15
CA VAL A 243 3.67 10.71 10.01
C VAL A 243 3.01 9.77 11.04
N HIS A 244 1.85 10.14 11.55
CA HIS A 244 1.12 9.33 12.51
C HIS A 244 0.01 8.54 11.81
N THR A 245 0.20 7.22 11.69
CA THR A 245 -0.74 6.33 10.98
C THR A 245 -1.94 5.88 11.83
N GLY A 246 -2.04 6.36 13.07
CA GLY A 246 -3.12 6.03 13.99
C GLY A 246 -2.77 4.86 14.93
N SER A 247 -3.76 4.28 15.61
CA SER A 247 -3.54 3.15 16.51
C SER A 247 -3.57 1.81 15.75
N SER A 248 -2.60 0.93 16.03
CA SER A 248 -2.55 -0.43 15.49
C SER A 248 -3.86 -1.18 15.71
N ALA A 249 -4.38 -1.85 14.68
CA ALA A 249 -5.50 -2.77 14.83
C ALA A 249 -5.16 -3.95 15.76
N PHE A 250 -3.87 -4.30 15.90
CA PHE A 250 -3.37 -5.36 16.77
C PHE A 250 -3.36 -4.98 18.25
N SER A 251 -2.96 -3.75 18.58
CA SER A 251 -2.93 -3.30 19.99
C SER A 251 -4.32 -3.14 20.62
N LYS A 252 -5.35 -2.93 19.78
CA LYS A 252 -6.75 -2.89 20.27
C LYS A 252 -7.26 -4.26 20.75
N VAL A 253 -6.69 -5.35 20.24
CA VAL A 253 -7.16 -6.73 20.55
C VAL A 253 -6.39 -7.32 21.73
N ILE A 254 -5.10 -6.98 21.91
CA ILE A 254 -4.24 -7.61 22.91
C ILE A 254 -4.04 -6.73 24.16
N ASP A 255 -3.84 -5.42 24.04
CA ASP A 255 -3.34 -4.61 25.17
C ASP A 255 -4.27 -3.48 25.65
N LYS A 256 -5.44 -3.25 25.09
CA LYS A 256 -6.34 -2.13 25.43
C LYS A 256 -5.65 -0.73 25.49
N LYS A 257 -4.35 -0.61 25.24
CA LYS A 257 -3.59 0.64 25.15
C LYS A 257 -3.52 1.11 23.70
N LYS A 258 -3.89 2.38 23.47
CA LYS A 258 -3.70 3.05 22.18
C LYS A 258 -2.21 3.38 22.04
N SER A 259 -1.41 2.52 21.43
CA SER A 259 -0.08 2.89 21.01
C SER A 259 -0.17 3.65 19.69
N ALA A 260 0.31 4.88 19.66
CA ALA A 260 0.47 5.63 18.43
C ALA A 260 1.52 4.92 17.54
N ILE A 261 1.18 4.70 16.29
CA ILE A 261 2.15 4.21 15.29
C ILE A 261 2.65 5.44 14.55
N SER A 262 3.96 5.60 14.58
CA SER A 262 4.67 6.61 13.83
C SER A 262 5.51 5.93 12.75
N GLU A 263 5.49 6.46 11.54
CA GLU A 263 6.32 6.02 10.42
C GLU A 263 7.22 7.15 9.97
N SER A 264 8.49 6.84 9.67
CA SER A 264 9.41 7.81 9.09
C SER A 264 9.19 7.92 7.59
N VAL A 265 9.27 9.14 7.11
CA VAL A 265 9.22 9.48 5.69
C VAL A 265 10.54 10.14 5.30
N TYR A 266 11.14 9.64 4.24
CA TYR A 266 12.41 10.14 3.71
C TYR A 266 12.22 10.67 2.31
N LEU A 267 12.83 11.80 1.99
CA LEU A 267 12.81 12.42 0.67
C LEU A 267 14.25 12.66 0.20
N ASN A 268 14.57 12.34 -1.04
CA ASN A 268 15.87 12.70 -1.62
C ASN A 268 15.91 14.14 -2.15
N PHE A 269 14.93 14.95 -1.82
CA PHE A 269 14.85 16.36 -2.19
C PHE A 269 14.36 17.21 -1.02
N LYS A 270 14.68 18.50 -1.04
CA LYS A 270 14.11 19.43 -0.07
C LYS A 270 12.72 19.86 -0.56
N PRO A 271 11.70 19.83 0.27
CA PRO A 271 10.36 20.32 -0.09
C PRO A 271 10.31 21.85 -0.13
N SER A 272 11.33 22.47 -0.73
CA SER A 272 11.42 23.91 -0.90
C SER A 272 10.21 24.43 -1.66
N ASN A 273 9.47 25.37 -1.06
CA ASN A 273 8.33 26.11 -1.64
C ASN A 273 6.98 25.40 -1.69
N LEU A 274 6.78 24.23 -1.10
CA LEU A 274 5.43 23.69 -0.93
C LEU A 274 4.69 24.34 0.25
N PHE A 275 5.40 25.01 1.15
CA PHE A 275 4.85 25.65 2.35
C PHE A 275 5.35 27.07 2.47
N SER A 276 4.51 28.05 2.17
CA SER A 276 4.68 29.40 2.65
C SER A 276 4.72 29.40 4.19
N SER A 277 5.52 30.25 4.77
CA SER A 277 6.01 30.49 6.14
C SER A 277 5.15 30.13 7.37
N THR A 278 3.98 29.59 7.24
CA THR A 278 3.07 29.31 8.38
C THR A 278 3.22 27.88 8.96
N PHE A 279 3.99 27.00 8.32
CA PHE A 279 4.13 25.61 8.76
C PHE A 279 5.46 25.31 9.48
N ASN A 280 6.48 26.14 9.32
CA ASN A 280 7.78 25.93 9.96
C ASN A 280 7.72 26.09 11.50
N GLU A 281 6.85 26.95 12.02
CA GLU A 281 6.74 27.17 13.48
C GLU A 281 6.09 26.03 14.25
N VAL A 282 5.31 25.17 13.60
CA VAL A 282 4.59 24.07 14.28
C VAL A 282 5.45 22.81 14.42
N PHE A 283 6.48 22.65 13.61
CA PHE A 283 7.28 21.41 13.58
C PHE A 283 8.65 21.52 14.29
N GLU A 284 9.23 22.71 14.43
CA GLU A 284 10.48 22.90 15.18
C GLU A 284 10.26 22.79 16.71
N ASP A 285 9.07 23.16 17.20
CA ASP A 285 8.76 23.16 18.64
C ASP A 285 8.40 21.77 19.24
N ARG A 286 8.28 20.72 18.40
CA ARG A 286 7.99 19.36 18.86
C ARG A 286 9.21 18.42 18.93
N THR A 287 10.37 18.89 18.52
CA THR A 287 11.62 18.09 18.55
C THR A 287 12.47 18.34 19.80
N LEU A 288 12.03 19.22 20.70
CA LEU A 288 12.81 19.67 21.87
C LEU A 288 12.22 19.29 23.23
N VAL A 289 11.50 18.17 23.35
CA VAL A 289 11.19 17.61 24.68
C VAL A 289 11.30 16.11 24.63
N ILE A 290 12.50 15.57 24.65
CA ILE A 290 12.88 14.38 25.41
C ILE A 290 14.37 14.57 25.77
N GLY A 291 14.60 15.17 26.95
CA GLY A 291 15.82 14.97 27.71
C GLY A 291 15.65 13.76 28.60
#